data_a7786faa7028618c6ce3c31ba9507d44
#
_entry.id   a7786faa7028618c6ce3c31ba9507d44
#
_cell.length_a   1.000
_cell.length_b   1.000
_cell.length_c   1.000
_cell.angle_alpha   90.00
_cell.angle_beta   90.00
_cell.angle_gamma   90.00
#
_symmetry.space_group_name_H-M   'P 1'
#
loop_
_entity.id
_entity.type
_entity.pdbx_description
1 polymer ?
#
loop_
_entity_poly.entity_id
_entity_poly.type
_entity_poly.pdbx_seq_one_letter_code
_entity_poly.pdbx_strand_id
1 'polypeptide(L)'
;RKITLTLIAVFTVVGVLSVPLTQTAQAESLVPEWIKTNAGWWADGALDDETFLNGIKFLLENGIIDVSFESNTSIAETLTIGFIPVEKADELTPKAQALETFLEHELGVDVEIAVPTNYETIIEGMRFGHIDAAFMDTGPAWITHQRTGAEAVMAELVAGKVNYQATVWTLASNDSIQSLEDTVGKKVAFTSITGSSGFVRPMGTLVTDGHITIEGDDIVALESALANNFESYTFAGGYKAALQLLLNENVDVAFGSDIAPQKYLELE
;
A
#
# COMPACT_ATOMS: atom_id res chain seq x y z
N ARG A 1 -20.17 3.67 91.58
CA ARG A 1 -19.14 4.35 90.76
C ARG A 1 -19.24 3.81 89.32
N LYS A 2 -19.82 4.63 88.45
CA LYS A 2 -19.94 4.31 87.01
C LYS A 2 -18.68 4.80 86.33
N ILE A 3 -18.01 3.92 85.65
CA ILE A 3 -16.87 4.25 84.79
C ILE A 3 -17.42 4.36 83.36
N THR A 4 -17.38 5.57 82.84
CA THR A 4 -17.81 5.86 81.47
C THR A 4 -16.57 5.65 80.54
N LEU A 5 -16.62 4.69 79.62
CA LEU A 5 -15.61 4.45 78.63
C LEU A 5 -15.93 5.30 77.39
N THR A 6 -15.08 6.30 77.11
CA THR A 6 -15.20 7.13 75.94
C THR A 6 -14.45 6.43 74.76
N LEU A 7 -15.22 5.98 73.83
CA LEU A 7 -14.69 5.38 72.59
C LEU A 7 -14.29 6.50 71.66
N ILE A 8 -12.99 6.68 71.43
CA ILE A 8 -12.48 7.59 70.39
C ILE A 8 -12.41 6.81 69.06
N ALA A 9 -13.32 7.11 68.19
CA ALA A 9 -13.30 6.58 66.85
C ALA A 9 -12.28 7.41 65.97
N VAL A 10 -11.15 6.80 65.66
CA VAL A 10 -10.21 7.36 64.68
C VAL A 10 -10.68 7.00 63.28
N PHE A 11 -11.23 7.98 62.56
CA PHE A 11 -11.51 7.84 61.15
C PHE A 11 -10.21 7.99 60.36
N THR A 12 -9.60 6.88 59.94
CA THR A 12 -8.59 6.89 58.89
C THR A 12 -9.28 7.03 57.53
N VAL A 13 -9.21 8.22 56.95
CA VAL A 13 -9.60 8.45 55.55
C VAL A 13 -8.53 7.81 54.65
N VAL A 14 -8.81 6.59 54.19
CA VAL A 14 -8.04 5.99 53.10
C VAL A 14 -8.52 6.66 51.83
N GLY A 15 -7.73 7.61 51.34
CA GLY A 15 -7.90 8.20 50.00
C GLY A 15 -7.65 7.13 48.94
N VAL A 16 -8.73 6.58 48.40
CA VAL A 16 -8.68 5.76 47.19
C VAL A 16 -8.38 6.71 46.05
N LEU A 17 -7.11 6.78 45.65
CA LEU A 17 -6.74 7.32 44.34
C LEU A 17 -7.34 6.43 43.25
N SER A 18 -8.53 6.80 42.78
CA SER A 18 -9.11 6.25 41.58
C SER A 18 -8.25 6.71 40.40
N VAL A 19 -7.27 5.90 40.02
CA VAL A 19 -6.62 5.96 38.72
C VAL A 19 -7.71 5.62 37.73
N PRO A 20 -8.05 6.52 36.74
CA PRO A 20 -8.91 6.12 35.64
C PRO A 20 -8.16 5.06 34.88
N LEU A 21 -8.59 3.82 34.95
CA LEU A 21 -8.26 2.80 33.95
C LEU A 21 -8.86 3.31 32.65
N THR A 22 -8.04 3.97 31.86
CA THR A 22 -8.31 4.11 30.42
C THR A 22 -8.34 2.69 29.89
N GLN A 23 -9.51 2.07 29.85
CA GLN A 23 -9.76 0.97 28.95
C GLN A 23 -9.50 1.55 27.55
N THR A 24 -8.34 1.21 27.00
CA THR A 24 -8.20 1.23 25.56
C THR A 24 -9.25 0.27 25.05
N ALA A 25 -10.35 0.82 24.54
CA ALA A 25 -11.28 0.07 23.74
C ALA A 25 -10.43 -0.48 22.59
N GLN A 26 -10.05 -1.77 22.65
CA GLN A 26 -9.64 -2.48 21.48
C GLN A 26 -10.83 -2.36 20.54
N ALA A 27 -10.65 -1.68 19.41
CA ALA A 27 -11.63 -1.69 18.36
C ALA A 27 -11.88 -3.17 18.05
N GLU A 28 -13.06 -3.65 18.35
CA GLU A 28 -13.47 -5.00 17.96
C GLU A 28 -13.29 -5.05 16.44
N SER A 29 -12.52 -6.02 15.98
CA SER A 29 -12.32 -6.23 14.56
C SER A 29 -13.69 -6.39 13.91
N LEU A 30 -14.05 -5.48 13.01
CA LEU A 30 -15.30 -5.53 12.26
C LEU A 30 -15.44 -6.83 11.46
N VAL A 31 -14.31 -7.50 11.20
CA VAL A 31 -14.26 -8.79 10.50
C VAL A 31 -14.02 -9.91 11.53
N PRO A 32 -14.97 -10.83 11.73
CA PRO A 32 -14.80 -12.00 12.58
C PRO A 32 -13.56 -12.83 12.20
N GLU A 33 -12.88 -13.42 13.20
CA GLU A 33 -11.64 -14.14 13.00
C GLU A 33 -11.76 -15.35 12.06
N TRP A 34 -12.91 -16.02 12.06
CA TRP A 34 -13.16 -17.14 11.17
C TRP A 34 -13.26 -16.74 9.68
N ILE A 35 -13.68 -15.51 9.38
CA ILE A 35 -13.67 -14.96 8.00
C ILE A 35 -12.23 -14.77 7.54
N LYS A 36 -11.37 -14.23 8.39
CA LYS A 36 -9.94 -14.11 8.11
C LYS A 36 -9.29 -15.46 7.87
N THR A 37 -9.69 -16.47 8.66
CA THR A 37 -9.21 -17.84 8.52
C THR A 37 -9.63 -18.43 7.17
N ASN A 38 -10.88 -18.28 6.76
CA ASN A 38 -11.38 -18.76 5.46
C ASN A 38 -10.69 -18.02 4.29
N ALA A 39 -10.47 -16.71 4.42
CA ALA A 39 -9.72 -15.94 3.43
C ALA A 39 -8.25 -16.42 3.34
N GLY A 40 -7.65 -16.81 4.45
CA GLY A 40 -6.33 -17.45 4.48
C GLY A 40 -6.31 -18.78 3.73
N TRP A 41 -7.26 -19.68 3.98
CA TRP A 41 -7.35 -20.97 3.28
C TRP A 41 -7.59 -20.80 1.78
N TRP A 42 -8.38 -19.84 1.38
CA TRP A 42 -8.55 -19.48 -0.03
C TRP A 42 -7.24 -18.94 -0.64
N ALA A 43 -6.55 -18.03 0.02
CA ALA A 43 -5.27 -17.50 -0.42
C ALA A 43 -4.17 -18.57 -0.53
N ASP A 44 -4.20 -19.58 0.34
CA ASP A 44 -3.29 -20.74 0.33
C ASP A 44 -3.69 -21.83 -0.68
N GLY A 45 -4.79 -21.62 -1.42
CA GLY A 45 -5.31 -22.60 -2.40
C GLY A 45 -5.95 -23.84 -1.77
N ALA A 46 -6.21 -23.82 -0.46
CA ALA A 46 -6.90 -24.89 0.26
C ALA A 46 -8.43 -24.82 0.11
N LEU A 47 -8.94 -23.68 -0.37
CA LEU A 47 -10.33 -23.43 -0.66
C LEU A 47 -10.43 -22.87 -2.09
N ASP A 48 -11.34 -23.42 -2.92
CA ASP A 48 -11.57 -22.92 -4.27
C ASP A 48 -12.40 -21.63 -4.28
N ASP A 49 -12.35 -20.89 -5.39
CA ASP A 49 -13.00 -19.59 -5.58
C ASP A 49 -14.53 -19.69 -5.38
N GLU A 50 -15.14 -20.74 -5.92
CA GLU A 50 -16.60 -20.91 -5.86
C GLU A 50 -17.06 -21.14 -4.42
N THR A 51 -16.35 -21.97 -3.67
CA THR A 51 -16.63 -22.22 -2.25
C THR A 51 -16.44 -20.98 -1.41
N PHE A 52 -15.37 -20.19 -1.66
CA PHE A 52 -15.13 -18.93 -0.96
C PHE A 52 -16.22 -17.90 -1.23
N LEU A 53 -16.57 -17.67 -2.49
CA LEU A 53 -17.61 -16.73 -2.90
C LEU A 53 -19.00 -17.13 -2.39
N ASN A 54 -19.34 -18.42 -2.39
CA ASN A 54 -20.57 -18.91 -1.81
C ASN A 54 -20.63 -18.69 -0.29
N GLY A 55 -19.49 -18.79 0.39
CA GLY A 55 -19.36 -18.44 1.80
C GLY A 55 -19.66 -16.96 2.05
N ILE A 56 -19.06 -16.06 1.29
CA ILE A 56 -19.32 -14.60 1.39
C ILE A 56 -20.80 -14.30 1.09
N LYS A 57 -21.34 -14.87 0.03
CA LYS A 57 -22.75 -14.72 -0.33
C LYS A 57 -23.69 -15.16 0.80
N PHE A 58 -23.44 -16.32 1.41
CA PHE A 58 -24.19 -16.81 2.56
C PHE A 58 -24.17 -15.83 3.74
N LEU A 59 -23.00 -15.21 4.01
CA LEU A 59 -22.85 -14.26 5.09
C LEU A 59 -23.67 -12.98 4.88
N LEU A 60 -23.70 -12.49 3.64
CA LEU A 60 -24.49 -11.32 3.26
C LEU A 60 -26.01 -11.64 3.31
N GLU A 61 -26.43 -12.75 2.70
CA GLU A 61 -27.84 -13.15 2.63
C GLU A 61 -28.47 -13.43 4.01
N ASN A 62 -27.64 -13.86 4.98
CA ASN A 62 -28.10 -14.15 6.34
C ASN A 62 -27.86 -13.00 7.35
N GLY A 63 -27.38 -11.84 6.87
CA GLY A 63 -27.13 -10.68 7.72
C GLY A 63 -26.05 -10.91 8.79
N ILE A 64 -25.15 -11.89 8.59
CA ILE A 64 -24.06 -12.19 9.50
C ILE A 64 -22.94 -11.15 9.31
N ILE A 65 -22.74 -10.69 8.07
CA ILE A 65 -22.01 -9.49 7.73
C ILE A 65 -23.06 -8.49 7.25
N ASP A 66 -23.19 -7.42 7.99
CA ASP A 66 -23.98 -6.28 7.56
C ASP A 66 -23.02 -5.33 6.83
N VAL A 67 -23.14 -5.28 5.51
CA VAL A 67 -22.50 -4.26 4.68
C VAL A 67 -23.44 -3.08 4.45
N SER A 68 -24.45 -2.91 5.32
CA SER A 68 -25.17 -1.65 5.38
C SER A 68 -24.17 -0.58 5.83
N PHE A 69 -23.53 0.06 4.87
CA PHE A 69 -22.98 1.37 5.10
C PHE A 69 -24.13 2.20 5.61
N GLU A 70 -24.10 2.66 6.87
CA GLU A 70 -24.98 3.76 7.28
C GLU A 70 -24.68 4.93 6.33
N SER A 71 -25.47 5.01 5.27
CA SER A 71 -25.39 6.08 4.28
C SER A 71 -25.87 7.37 4.93
N ASN A 72 -24.99 7.97 5.71
CA ASN A 72 -25.09 9.39 6.06
C ASN A 72 -24.30 10.25 5.06
N THR A 73 -23.90 9.65 3.94
CA THR A 73 -23.41 10.38 2.78
C THR A 73 -24.30 9.98 1.62
N SER A 74 -24.94 10.92 0.96
CA SER A 74 -25.50 10.69 -0.38
C SER A 74 -24.36 10.01 -1.16
N ILE A 75 -24.57 8.75 -1.58
CA ILE A 75 -23.67 8.10 -2.54
C ILE A 75 -23.59 9.11 -3.67
N ALA A 76 -22.41 9.57 -4.01
CA ALA A 76 -22.23 10.42 -5.18
C ALA A 76 -22.93 9.70 -6.33
N GLU A 77 -23.65 10.45 -7.19
CA GLU A 77 -24.33 9.86 -8.34
C GLU A 77 -23.34 9.06 -9.20
N THR A 78 -22.05 9.36 -9.08
CA THR A 78 -20.95 8.73 -9.77
C THR A 78 -19.83 8.36 -8.78
N LEU A 79 -19.34 7.13 -8.81
CA LEU A 79 -18.17 6.65 -8.08
C LEU A 79 -16.93 6.81 -8.98
N THR A 80 -16.02 7.68 -8.61
CA THR A 80 -14.78 7.90 -9.35
C THR A 80 -13.62 7.08 -8.78
N ILE A 81 -13.03 6.20 -9.59
CA ILE A 81 -11.92 5.32 -9.17
C ILE A 81 -10.64 5.69 -9.93
N GLY A 82 -9.61 6.06 -9.20
CA GLY A 82 -8.29 6.38 -9.74
C GLY A 82 -7.43 5.14 -9.98
N PHE A 83 -6.82 5.06 -11.17
CA PHE A 83 -5.80 4.07 -11.48
C PHE A 83 -4.51 4.75 -11.88
N ILE A 84 -3.39 4.25 -11.38
CA ILE A 84 -2.09 4.67 -11.87
C ILE A 84 -1.66 3.77 -13.01
N PRO A 85 -1.26 4.33 -14.15
CA PRO A 85 -0.73 3.55 -15.24
C PRO A 85 0.67 3.04 -14.88
N VAL A 86 0.75 1.83 -14.33
CA VAL A 86 1.99 1.03 -14.31
C VAL A 86 2.26 0.43 -15.70
N GLU A 87 1.26 0.44 -16.58
CA GLU A 87 1.29 0.06 -17.99
C GLU A 87 0.91 1.29 -18.84
N LYS A 88 1.11 1.22 -20.14
CA LYS A 88 0.69 2.32 -21.03
C LYS A 88 -0.82 2.52 -20.96
N ALA A 89 -1.26 3.77 -20.93
CA ALA A 89 -2.68 4.13 -20.84
C ALA A 89 -3.56 3.40 -21.88
N ASP A 90 -3.03 3.17 -23.08
CA ASP A 90 -3.72 2.47 -24.17
C ASP A 90 -4.05 1.00 -23.85
N GLU A 91 -3.26 0.35 -22.98
CA GLU A 91 -3.49 -1.04 -22.55
C GLU A 91 -4.44 -1.11 -21.33
N LEU A 92 -4.50 -0.05 -20.54
CA LEU A 92 -5.37 0.04 -19.38
C LEU A 92 -6.83 0.36 -19.73
N THR A 93 -7.06 1.17 -20.76
CA THR A 93 -8.40 1.64 -21.11
C THR A 93 -9.42 0.52 -21.33
N PRO A 94 -9.13 -0.57 -22.08
CA PRO A 94 -10.09 -1.66 -22.24
C PRO A 94 -10.36 -2.44 -20.94
N LYS A 95 -9.35 -2.63 -20.10
CA LYS A 95 -9.49 -3.31 -18.80
C LYS A 95 -10.28 -2.44 -17.83
N ALA A 96 -10.02 -1.13 -17.83
CA ALA A 96 -10.71 -0.14 -17.04
C ALA A 96 -12.21 -0.13 -17.38
N GLN A 97 -12.57 -0.09 -18.66
CA GLN A 97 -13.97 -0.14 -19.11
C GLN A 97 -14.70 -1.42 -18.68
N ALA A 98 -14.02 -2.57 -18.71
CA ALA A 98 -14.62 -3.82 -18.23
C ALA A 98 -14.91 -3.79 -16.74
N LEU A 99 -14.00 -3.20 -15.94
CA LEU A 99 -14.19 -3.03 -14.50
C LEU A 99 -15.29 -1.99 -14.21
N GLU A 100 -15.32 -0.88 -14.92
CA GLU A 100 -16.37 0.15 -14.85
C GLU A 100 -17.75 -0.48 -15.04
N THR A 101 -17.96 -1.15 -16.17
CA THR A 101 -19.24 -1.83 -16.47
C THR A 101 -19.61 -2.87 -15.41
N PHE A 102 -18.65 -3.63 -14.91
CA PHE A 102 -18.88 -4.62 -13.86
C PHE A 102 -19.34 -3.95 -12.56
N LEU A 103 -18.62 -2.90 -12.12
CA LEU A 103 -18.95 -2.20 -10.89
C LEU A 103 -20.27 -1.44 -10.98
N GLU A 104 -20.59 -0.82 -12.11
CA GLU A 104 -21.91 -0.22 -12.36
C GLU A 104 -23.05 -1.21 -12.18
N HIS A 105 -22.88 -2.40 -12.76
CA HIS A 105 -23.86 -3.48 -12.63
C HIS A 105 -24.03 -3.97 -11.18
N GLU A 106 -22.92 -4.14 -10.45
CA GLU A 106 -22.96 -4.68 -9.09
C GLU A 106 -23.39 -3.64 -8.04
N LEU A 107 -22.99 -2.37 -8.23
CA LEU A 107 -23.24 -1.31 -7.24
C LEU A 107 -24.51 -0.49 -7.53
N GLY A 108 -24.98 -0.50 -8.78
CA GLY A 108 -26.17 0.26 -9.20
C GLY A 108 -25.95 1.79 -9.18
N VAL A 109 -24.71 2.22 -9.30
CA VAL A 109 -24.29 3.64 -9.43
C VAL A 109 -23.43 3.82 -10.67
N ASP A 110 -23.39 5.02 -11.24
CA ASP A 110 -22.45 5.31 -12.32
C ASP A 110 -20.99 5.21 -11.80
N VAL A 111 -20.09 4.62 -12.59
CA VAL A 111 -18.68 4.47 -12.25
C VAL A 111 -17.82 5.14 -13.30
N GLU A 112 -16.89 5.96 -12.88
CA GLU A 112 -15.89 6.62 -13.74
C GLU A 112 -14.49 6.16 -13.34
N ILE A 113 -13.70 5.71 -14.30
CA ILE A 113 -12.31 5.35 -14.08
C ILE A 113 -11.40 6.46 -14.57
N ALA A 114 -10.73 7.13 -13.62
CA ALA A 114 -9.73 8.15 -13.89
C ALA A 114 -8.34 7.52 -13.97
N VAL A 115 -7.62 7.76 -15.08
CA VAL A 115 -6.24 7.30 -15.28
C VAL A 115 -5.31 8.50 -15.44
N PRO A 116 -4.96 9.18 -14.35
CA PRO A 116 -4.03 10.31 -14.40
C PRO A 116 -2.59 9.83 -14.66
N THR A 117 -1.74 10.77 -15.03
CA THR A 117 -0.36 10.48 -15.45
C THR A 117 0.62 10.29 -14.28
N ASN A 118 0.23 10.65 -13.07
CA ASN A 118 1.09 10.58 -11.87
C ASN A 118 0.26 10.40 -10.58
N TYR A 119 0.96 10.00 -9.51
CA TYR A 119 0.36 9.75 -8.20
C TYR A 119 -0.15 11.03 -7.53
N GLU A 120 0.51 12.17 -7.71
CA GLU A 120 0.09 13.44 -7.14
C GLU A 120 -1.32 13.79 -7.55
N THR A 121 -1.67 13.61 -8.81
CA THR A 121 -3.02 13.90 -9.32
C THR A 121 -4.07 13.04 -8.63
N ILE A 122 -3.79 11.77 -8.34
CA ILE A 122 -4.72 10.92 -7.58
C ILE A 122 -4.81 11.38 -6.12
N ILE A 123 -3.67 11.64 -5.48
CA ILE A 123 -3.63 12.06 -4.06
C ILE A 123 -4.42 13.35 -3.88
N GLU A 124 -4.20 14.34 -4.73
CA GLU A 124 -4.93 15.59 -4.67
C GLU A 124 -6.41 15.42 -5.11
N GLY A 125 -6.69 14.54 -6.08
CA GLY A 125 -8.06 14.18 -6.47
C GLY A 125 -8.84 13.60 -5.29
N MET A 126 -8.26 12.68 -4.52
CA MET A 126 -8.85 12.12 -3.30
C MET A 126 -8.98 13.19 -2.20
N ARG A 127 -7.98 14.05 -2.05
CA ARG A 127 -8.01 15.15 -1.07
C ARG A 127 -9.15 16.13 -1.29
N PHE A 128 -9.46 16.42 -2.53
CA PHE A 128 -10.51 17.36 -2.91
C PHE A 128 -11.87 16.71 -3.22
N GLY A 129 -11.98 15.37 -3.04
CA GLY A 129 -13.22 14.64 -3.27
C GLY A 129 -13.59 14.48 -4.75
N HIS A 130 -12.62 14.52 -5.65
CA HIS A 130 -12.78 14.23 -7.07
C HIS A 130 -12.50 12.76 -7.42
N ILE A 131 -11.90 12.01 -6.51
CA ILE A 131 -11.64 10.59 -6.60
C ILE A 131 -12.04 9.97 -5.27
N ASP A 132 -12.92 8.98 -5.31
CA ASP A 132 -13.49 8.34 -4.13
C ASP A 132 -12.65 7.15 -3.67
N ALA A 133 -12.10 6.40 -4.62
CA ALA A 133 -11.22 5.26 -4.36
C ALA A 133 -10.06 5.23 -5.37
N ALA A 134 -8.95 4.61 -5.03
CA ALA A 134 -7.85 4.48 -5.97
C ALA A 134 -7.03 3.22 -5.74
N PHE A 135 -6.52 2.67 -6.86
CA PHE A 135 -5.49 1.63 -6.84
C PHE A 135 -4.13 2.30 -6.88
N MET A 136 -3.29 2.01 -5.91
CA MET A 136 -1.99 2.65 -5.82
C MET A 136 -0.97 1.79 -5.07
N ASP A 137 0.30 2.04 -5.31
CA ASP A 137 1.40 1.43 -4.58
C ASP A 137 1.42 1.85 -3.10
N THR A 138 2.09 1.06 -2.28
CA THR A 138 2.20 1.27 -0.82
C THR A 138 2.70 2.67 -0.44
N GLY A 139 3.70 3.21 -1.16
CA GLY A 139 4.24 4.55 -0.89
C GLY A 139 3.19 5.64 -1.08
N PRO A 140 2.61 5.78 -2.29
CA PRO A 140 1.50 6.70 -2.54
C PRO A 140 0.29 6.47 -1.63
N ALA A 141 -0.07 5.22 -1.35
CA ALA A 141 -1.17 4.90 -0.44
C ALA A 141 -0.91 5.44 0.98
N TRP A 142 0.33 5.31 1.48
CA TRP A 142 0.70 5.89 2.76
C TRP A 142 0.62 7.43 2.77
N ILE A 143 1.10 8.09 1.71
CA ILE A 143 1.00 9.55 1.56
C ILE A 143 -0.47 9.99 1.51
N THR A 144 -1.30 9.26 0.76
CA THR A 144 -2.74 9.52 0.68
C THR A 144 -3.38 9.41 2.06
N HIS A 145 -3.12 8.32 2.79
CA HIS A 145 -3.60 8.17 4.16
C HIS A 145 -3.22 9.35 5.05
N GLN A 146 -1.95 9.78 5.03
CA GLN A 146 -1.48 10.92 5.84
C GLN A 146 -2.15 12.25 5.48
N ARG A 147 -2.49 12.46 4.21
CA ARG A 147 -3.06 13.73 3.73
C ARG A 147 -4.58 13.79 3.76
N THR A 148 -5.24 12.64 3.64
CA THR A 148 -6.69 12.58 3.44
C THR A 148 -7.42 11.76 4.50
N GLY A 149 -6.72 10.91 5.26
CA GLY A 149 -7.32 9.92 6.15
C GLY A 149 -7.89 8.71 5.42
N ALA A 150 -7.69 8.58 4.11
CA ALA A 150 -8.12 7.41 3.35
C ALA A 150 -7.44 6.13 3.87
N GLU A 151 -8.17 5.03 3.85
CA GLU A 151 -7.70 3.74 4.35
C GLU A 151 -7.57 2.70 3.24
N ALA A 152 -6.60 1.80 3.35
CA ALA A 152 -6.48 0.67 2.45
C ALA A 152 -7.53 -0.38 2.82
N VAL A 153 -8.51 -0.57 1.94
CA VAL A 153 -9.62 -1.53 2.16
C VAL A 153 -9.36 -2.89 1.51
N MET A 154 -8.48 -2.93 0.51
CA MET A 154 -8.11 -4.15 -0.21
C MET A 154 -6.64 -4.10 -0.61
N ALA A 155 -6.04 -5.27 -0.83
CA ALA A 155 -4.72 -5.41 -1.43
C ALA A 155 -4.78 -6.35 -2.65
N GLU A 156 -4.06 -5.97 -3.71
CA GLU A 156 -3.93 -6.82 -4.89
C GLU A 156 -3.09 -8.06 -4.56
N LEU A 157 -3.51 -9.21 -5.06
CA LEU A 157 -2.68 -10.41 -5.07
C LEU A 157 -1.78 -10.40 -6.30
N VAL A 158 -0.49 -10.20 -6.08
CA VAL A 158 0.50 -10.23 -7.16
C VAL A 158 1.13 -11.63 -7.22
N ALA A 159 0.91 -12.35 -8.31
CA ALA A 159 1.33 -13.76 -8.46
C ALA A 159 0.83 -14.66 -7.30
N GLY A 160 -0.40 -14.44 -6.83
CA GLY A 160 -1.03 -15.17 -5.74
C GLY A 160 -0.50 -14.85 -4.35
N LYS A 161 0.27 -13.76 -4.18
CA LYS A 161 0.83 -13.33 -2.90
C LYS A 161 0.37 -11.92 -2.55
N VAL A 162 0.14 -11.67 -1.26
CA VAL A 162 -0.19 -10.34 -0.72
C VAL A 162 1.03 -9.43 -0.61
N ASN A 163 2.23 -9.93 -0.87
CA ASN A 163 3.48 -9.19 -0.82
C ASN A 163 4.45 -9.66 -1.91
N TYR A 164 5.35 -8.79 -2.27
CA TYR A 164 6.50 -9.05 -3.14
C TYR A 164 7.72 -8.33 -2.57
N GLN A 165 8.93 -8.67 -3.09
CA GLN A 165 10.17 -8.09 -2.60
C GLN A 165 10.69 -7.00 -3.52
N ALA A 166 11.26 -5.95 -2.95
CA ALA A 166 12.11 -5.05 -3.69
C ALA A 166 13.39 -5.80 -4.08
N THR A 167 13.74 -5.72 -5.34
CA THR A 167 14.88 -6.46 -5.91
C THR A 167 15.72 -5.55 -6.79
N VAL A 168 17.00 -5.81 -6.76
CA VAL A 168 17.99 -5.16 -7.64
C VAL A 168 18.39 -6.16 -8.70
N TRP A 169 18.32 -5.75 -9.95
CA TRP A 169 18.67 -6.56 -11.11
C TRP A 169 19.93 -6.03 -11.75
N THR A 170 20.87 -6.91 -12.06
CA THR A 170 22.07 -6.65 -12.87
C THR A 170 22.26 -7.80 -13.85
N LEU A 171 23.07 -7.58 -14.90
CA LEU A 171 23.39 -8.65 -15.84
C LEU A 171 24.28 -9.70 -15.18
N ALA A 172 24.05 -10.97 -15.50
CA ALA A 172 24.85 -12.09 -14.96
C ALA A 172 26.35 -11.99 -15.30
N SER A 173 26.70 -11.20 -16.31
CA SER A 173 28.10 -10.91 -16.66
C SER A 173 28.74 -9.82 -15.80
N ASN A 174 27.97 -9.13 -14.96
CA ASN A 174 28.47 -8.06 -14.12
C ASN A 174 28.75 -8.53 -12.71
N ASP A 175 29.92 -9.11 -12.48
CA ASP A 175 30.36 -9.64 -11.21
C ASP A 175 30.66 -8.56 -10.15
N SER A 176 30.64 -7.27 -10.53
CA SER A 176 30.95 -6.15 -9.63
C SER A 176 29.81 -5.74 -8.72
N ILE A 177 28.61 -6.33 -8.89
CA ILE A 177 27.41 -6.00 -8.13
C ILE A 177 26.88 -7.30 -7.52
N GLN A 178 27.11 -7.48 -6.21
CA GLN A 178 26.71 -8.66 -5.44
C GLN A 178 25.75 -8.31 -4.29
N SER A 179 25.65 -7.02 -3.95
CA SER A 179 24.83 -6.51 -2.86
C SER A 179 24.19 -5.17 -3.23
N LEU A 180 23.27 -4.70 -2.40
CA LEU A 180 22.61 -3.40 -2.59
C LEU A 180 23.62 -2.25 -2.50
N GLU A 181 24.60 -2.32 -1.62
CA GLU A 181 25.64 -1.32 -1.45
C GLU A 181 26.52 -1.14 -2.70
N ASP A 182 26.75 -2.22 -3.47
CA ASP A 182 27.54 -2.18 -4.71
C ASP A 182 26.87 -1.37 -5.82
N THR A 183 25.61 -1.01 -5.65
CA THR A 183 24.88 -0.16 -6.60
C THR A 183 25.28 1.32 -6.50
N VAL A 184 25.87 1.72 -5.37
CA VAL A 184 26.41 3.09 -5.19
C VAL A 184 27.55 3.31 -6.19
N GLY A 185 27.53 4.46 -6.86
CA GLY A 185 28.49 4.80 -7.91
C GLY A 185 28.22 4.16 -9.28
N LYS A 186 27.11 3.44 -9.46
CA LYS A 186 26.75 2.80 -10.74
C LYS A 186 25.73 3.64 -11.50
N LYS A 187 25.52 3.27 -12.77
CA LYS A 187 24.40 3.77 -13.59
C LYS A 187 23.16 3.00 -13.25
N VAL A 188 22.11 3.68 -12.78
CA VAL A 188 20.94 3.01 -12.23
C VAL A 188 19.64 3.45 -12.91
N ALA A 189 18.71 2.52 -13.06
CA ALA A 189 17.34 2.79 -13.44
C ALA A 189 16.40 2.48 -12.29
N PHE A 190 15.69 3.49 -11.81
CA PHE A 190 14.56 3.37 -10.90
C PHE A 190 13.25 3.30 -11.70
N THR A 191 12.18 2.78 -11.10
CA THR A 191 10.86 2.73 -11.76
C THR A 191 10.19 4.09 -11.75
N SER A 192 9.91 4.63 -10.58
CA SER A 192 9.37 5.97 -10.37
C SER A 192 9.80 6.48 -8.99
N ILE A 193 9.75 7.78 -8.78
CA ILE A 193 10.17 8.42 -7.52
C ILE A 193 9.30 7.99 -6.32
N THR A 194 8.07 7.57 -6.56
CA THR A 194 7.13 7.06 -5.56
C THR A 194 7.00 5.54 -5.58
N GLY A 195 7.68 4.85 -6.50
CA GLY A 195 7.60 3.40 -6.64
C GLY A 195 8.18 2.67 -5.45
N SER A 196 7.38 1.85 -4.77
CA SER A 196 7.74 1.22 -3.50
C SER A 196 8.97 0.32 -3.63
N SER A 197 8.95 -0.67 -4.52
CA SER A 197 10.05 -1.62 -4.71
C SER A 197 11.14 -1.09 -5.65
N GLY A 198 10.77 -0.25 -6.60
CA GLY A 198 11.69 0.27 -7.61
C GLY A 198 12.42 1.54 -7.19
N PHE A 199 12.15 2.10 -6.01
CA PHE A 199 12.84 3.28 -5.52
C PHE A 199 12.80 3.42 -4.00
N VAL A 200 11.62 3.61 -3.39
CA VAL A 200 11.49 4.01 -1.98
C VAL A 200 12.14 3.01 -1.03
N ARG A 201 11.88 1.71 -1.22
CA ARG A 201 12.41 0.67 -0.34
C ARG A 201 13.93 0.51 -0.47
N PRO A 202 14.52 0.34 -1.66
CA PRO A 202 15.97 0.21 -1.79
C PRO A 202 16.70 1.48 -1.37
N MET A 203 16.22 2.67 -1.71
CA MET A 203 16.81 3.94 -1.26
C MET A 203 16.74 4.09 0.26
N GLY A 204 15.58 3.78 0.86
CA GLY A 204 15.42 3.79 2.31
C GLY A 204 16.38 2.82 3.01
N THR A 205 16.64 1.66 2.42
CA THR A 205 17.63 0.71 2.94
C THR A 205 19.05 1.28 2.84
N LEU A 206 19.46 1.81 1.68
CA LEU A 206 20.77 2.43 1.50
C LEU A 206 21.01 3.59 2.49
N VAL A 207 19.98 4.39 2.77
CA VAL A 207 20.08 5.49 3.75
C VAL A 207 20.15 4.94 5.18
N THR A 208 19.30 3.98 5.53
CA THR A 208 19.26 3.40 6.89
C THR A 208 20.55 2.68 7.24
N ASP A 209 21.16 2.00 6.26
CA ASP A 209 22.42 1.28 6.42
C ASP A 209 23.64 2.20 6.31
N GLY A 210 23.42 3.50 6.03
CA GLY A 210 24.47 4.52 6.01
C GLY A 210 25.33 4.55 4.76
N HIS A 211 24.89 3.93 3.67
CA HIS A 211 25.59 3.93 2.37
C HIS A 211 25.34 5.22 1.59
N ILE A 212 24.20 5.86 1.82
CA ILE A 212 23.81 7.15 1.24
C ILE A 212 23.30 8.07 2.35
N THR A 213 23.63 9.35 2.24
CA THR A 213 23.11 10.40 3.14
C THR A 213 22.25 11.36 2.32
N ILE A 214 21.08 11.71 2.83
CA ILE A 214 20.21 12.76 2.28
C ILE A 214 20.23 13.92 3.27
N GLU A 215 20.77 15.07 2.85
CA GLU A 215 20.89 16.26 3.68
C GLU A 215 19.71 17.20 3.46
N GLY A 216 18.57 16.88 4.08
CA GLY A 216 17.31 17.63 4.00
C GLY A 216 16.11 16.73 3.85
N ASP A 217 14.93 17.32 3.73
CA ASP A 217 13.63 16.66 3.67
C ASP A 217 12.80 17.05 2.42
N ASP A 218 13.46 17.68 1.44
CA ASP A 218 12.84 18.14 0.21
C ASP A 218 13.36 17.39 -1.03
N ILE A 219 12.75 17.66 -2.17
CA ILE A 219 13.10 17.04 -3.44
C ILE A 219 14.51 17.43 -3.90
N VAL A 220 14.98 18.62 -3.57
CA VAL A 220 16.31 19.10 -3.97
C VAL A 220 17.40 18.32 -3.23
N ALA A 221 17.19 18.05 -1.93
CA ALA A 221 18.08 17.21 -1.14
C ALA A 221 18.14 15.78 -1.69
N LEU A 222 16.99 15.22 -2.09
CA LEU A 222 16.92 13.90 -2.71
C LEU A 222 17.65 13.86 -4.05
N GLU A 223 17.40 14.80 -4.95
CA GLU A 223 18.08 14.88 -6.27
C GLU A 223 19.59 15.06 -6.10
N SER A 224 20.00 15.87 -5.13
CA SER A 224 21.42 16.05 -4.81
C SER A 224 22.05 14.76 -4.30
N ALA A 225 21.35 14.02 -3.44
CA ALA A 225 21.83 12.73 -2.95
C ALA A 225 21.94 11.70 -4.08
N LEU A 226 20.97 11.64 -5.00
CA LEU A 226 21.04 10.77 -6.16
C LEU A 226 22.23 11.13 -7.07
N ALA A 227 22.38 12.40 -7.40
CA ALA A 227 23.48 12.86 -8.26
C ALA A 227 24.88 12.66 -7.64
N ASN A 228 24.98 12.71 -6.32
CA ASN A 228 26.26 12.53 -5.62
C ASN A 228 26.64 11.06 -5.40
N ASN A 229 25.67 10.16 -5.37
CA ASN A 229 25.90 8.76 -5.00
C ASN A 229 25.80 7.78 -6.17
N PHE A 230 25.29 8.18 -7.33
CA PHE A 230 25.23 7.36 -8.53
C PHE A 230 26.00 8.02 -9.70
N GLU A 231 26.62 7.22 -10.56
CA GLU A 231 27.28 7.75 -11.78
C GLU A 231 26.24 8.43 -12.66
N SER A 232 25.08 7.81 -12.80
CA SER A 232 23.88 8.40 -13.38
C SER A 232 22.64 7.68 -12.87
N TYR A 233 21.52 8.37 -12.85
CA TYR A 233 20.24 7.77 -12.51
C TYR A 233 19.13 8.20 -13.49
N THR A 234 18.12 7.35 -13.63
CA THR A 234 16.92 7.68 -14.41
C THR A 234 15.70 7.05 -13.77
N PHE A 235 14.58 7.73 -13.84
CA PHE A 235 13.25 7.18 -13.54
C PHE A 235 12.64 6.70 -14.85
N ALA A 236 12.62 5.37 -15.06
CA ALA A 236 12.22 4.74 -16.32
C ALA A 236 10.71 4.76 -16.59
N GLY A 237 9.90 5.07 -15.57
CA GLY A 237 8.43 5.10 -15.68
C GLY A 237 7.75 3.75 -15.44
N GLY A 238 8.49 2.69 -15.11
CA GLY A 238 7.92 1.38 -14.78
C GLY A 238 8.95 0.25 -14.85
N TYR A 239 8.55 -0.94 -14.40
CA TYR A 239 9.43 -2.13 -14.31
C TYR A 239 9.96 -2.55 -15.68
N LYS A 240 9.09 -2.66 -16.70
CA LYS A 240 9.47 -3.08 -18.04
C LYS A 240 10.55 -2.16 -18.63
N ALA A 241 10.33 -0.86 -18.52
CA ALA A 241 11.28 0.12 -19.05
C ALA A 241 12.62 0.10 -18.30
N ALA A 242 12.61 -0.06 -16.97
CA ALA A 242 13.84 -0.19 -16.19
C ALA A 242 14.64 -1.44 -16.58
N LEU A 243 13.96 -2.59 -16.73
CA LEU A 243 14.60 -3.84 -17.19
C LEU A 243 15.13 -3.72 -18.62
N GLN A 244 14.41 -3.06 -19.54
CA GLN A 244 14.88 -2.83 -20.90
C GLN A 244 16.14 -1.97 -20.95
N LEU A 245 16.25 -0.95 -20.10
CA LEU A 245 17.48 -0.16 -19.98
C LEU A 245 18.66 -1.02 -19.52
N LEU A 246 18.44 -1.95 -18.59
CA LEU A 246 19.46 -2.90 -18.14
C LEU A 246 19.86 -3.88 -19.26
N LEU A 247 18.88 -4.49 -19.94
CA LEU A 247 19.14 -5.46 -21.02
C LEU A 247 19.85 -4.82 -22.22
N ASN A 248 19.61 -3.54 -22.46
CA ASN A 248 20.29 -2.76 -23.49
C ASN A 248 21.64 -2.17 -23.02
N GLU A 249 22.11 -2.53 -21.83
CA GLU A 249 23.37 -2.05 -21.23
C GLU A 249 23.46 -0.52 -21.09
N ASN A 250 22.31 0.16 -21.02
CA ASN A 250 22.25 1.60 -20.81
C ASN A 250 22.49 1.96 -19.32
N VAL A 251 22.21 1.02 -18.44
CA VAL A 251 22.46 1.09 -17.00
C VAL A 251 23.11 -0.21 -16.50
N ASP A 252 23.80 -0.13 -15.37
CA ASP A 252 24.42 -1.29 -14.72
C ASP A 252 23.41 -2.03 -13.83
N VAL A 253 22.38 -1.31 -13.37
CA VAL A 253 21.40 -1.77 -12.38
C VAL A 253 20.01 -1.29 -12.74
N ALA A 254 19.03 -2.20 -12.61
CA ALA A 254 17.60 -1.86 -12.59
C ALA A 254 16.99 -2.21 -11.23
N PHE A 255 16.32 -1.25 -10.63
CA PHE A 255 15.55 -1.46 -9.40
C PHE A 255 14.11 -1.87 -9.73
N GLY A 256 13.56 -2.81 -8.99
CA GLY A 256 12.22 -3.32 -9.28
C GLY A 256 11.69 -4.28 -8.23
N SER A 257 10.90 -5.23 -8.68
CA SER A 257 10.34 -6.30 -7.84
C SER A 257 10.82 -7.68 -8.32
N ASP A 258 10.81 -8.65 -7.42
CA ASP A 258 11.18 -10.04 -7.70
C ASP A 258 10.30 -10.72 -8.77
N ILE A 259 9.09 -10.21 -8.99
CA ILE A 259 8.15 -10.71 -9.99
C ILE A 259 8.31 -10.04 -11.36
N ALA A 260 9.01 -8.90 -11.45
CA ALA A 260 9.09 -8.12 -12.69
C ALA A 260 9.68 -8.89 -13.87
N PRO A 261 10.78 -9.66 -13.75
CA PRO A 261 11.31 -10.43 -14.87
C PRO A 261 10.34 -11.46 -15.41
N GLN A 262 9.65 -12.20 -14.56
CA GLN A 262 8.65 -13.19 -14.98
C GLN A 262 7.52 -12.54 -15.78
N LYS A 263 7.03 -11.39 -15.29
CA LYS A 263 5.92 -10.70 -15.92
C LYS A 263 6.30 -10.05 -17.27
N TYR A 264 7.54 -9.55 -17.41
CA TYR A 264 7.90 -8.68 -18.54
C TYR A 264 8.96 -9.24 -19.48
N LEU A 265 9.71 -10.29 -19.10
CA LEU A 265 10.71 -10.93 -19.98
C LEU A 265 10.17 -12.19 -20.67
N GLU A 266 9.10 -12.81 -20.16
CA GLU A 266 8.44 -13.95 -20.82
C GLU A 266 7.52 -13.54 -21.98
N LEU A 267 7.35 -12.24 -22.20
CA LEU A 267 6.48 -11.67 -23.24
C LEU A 267 7.24 -11.29 -24.53
N GLU A 268 8.52 -11.61 -24.64
CA GLU A 268 9.33 -11.53 -25.87
C GLU A 268 9.62 -12.95 -26.40
#